data_b84806bc638afbc162142ae0698f4402
#
_entry.id   b84806bc638afbc162142ae0698f4402
#
_cell.length_a   1.000
_cell.length_b   1.000
_cell.length_c   1.000
_cell.angle_alpha   90.00
_cell.angle_beta   90.00
_cell.angle_gamma   90.00
#
_symmetry.space_group_name_H-M   'P 1'
#
loop_
_entity.id
_entity.type
_entity.pdbx_description
1 polymer ?
#
loop_
_entity_poly.entity_id
_entity_poly.type
_entity_poly.pdbx_seq_one_letter_code
_entity_poly.pdbx_strand_id
1 'polypeptide(L)'
;PAEVGGGGLDIAQMSLIEREYGKTSHALQSWAARPTELLMACDVEQREKYLFPAVRGEKRELFALTEPNAGSDVMGMKTNAQQDGDDWILNGSKHFISGPCMPDFAIVFAATGMNETSRGPRKRVTAFLVDVGAKGFDCREGTKCVSYRGYKTFELHFDNVRLGACQVLGEEGKGLELSDKWLGMGRIWVGATCCGKAERILEMATEWAASRKQFGKPIGTFQATGFRLADGAIQLRAANLMVQDAVERAKKGIMNDSDAAMIKVFCSEMLGKIADDAVQIYGGMGLMEELPIQRFWRDSRLERIWDGTSEIQRHIITRSILRPLGA
;
A
#
# COMPACT_ATOMS: atom_id res chain seq x y z
N PRO A 1 15.28 6.29 8.41
CA PRO A 1 16.44 6.21 9.30
C PRO A 1 17.01 7.60 9.62
N ALA A 2 17.63 7.77 10.82
CA ALA A 2 18.22 9.04 11.24
C ALA A 2 19.41 9.47 10.39
N GLU A 3 20.18 8.50 9.90
CA GLU A 3 21.37 8.71 9.05
C GLU A 3 21.09 9.41 7.70
N VAL A 4 19.84 9.39 7.26
CA VAL A 4 19.39 10.08 6.04
C VAL A 4 18.48 11.29 6.34
N GLY A 5 18.46 11.75 7.60
CA GLY A 5 17.65 12.89 8.03
C GLY A 5 16.21 12.53 8.43
N GLY A 6 15.87 11.26 8.52
CA GLY A 6 14.59 10.80 9.03
C GLY A 6 14.49 10.80 10.55
N GLY A 7 13.30 10.59 11.10
CA GLY A 7 13.04 10.61 12.55
C GLY A 7 13.63 9.47 13.36
N GLY A 8 14.25 8.47 12.74
CA GLY A 8 14.86 7.32 13.42
C GLY A 8 13.87 6.41 14.14
N LEU A 9 12.60 6.44 13.75
CA LEU A 9 11.54 5.67 14.42
C LEU A 9 11.68 4.17 14.15
N ASP A 10 11.46 3.37 15.19
CA ASP A 10 11.42 1.92 15.06
C ASP A 10 10.07 1.43 14.49
N ILE A 11 10.00 0.15 14.17
CA ILE A 11 8.80 -0.46 13.57
C ILE A 11 7.56 -0.33 14.48
N ALA A 12 7.73 -0.37 15.82
CA ALA A 12 6.60 -0.22 16.73
C ALA A 12 6.06 1.20 16.74
N GLN A 13 6.96 2.18 16.79
CA GLN A 13 6.61 3.60 16.71
C GLN A 13 5.93 3.92 15.38
N MET A 14 6.46 3.40 14.27
CA MET A 14 5.84 3.54 12.95
C MET A 14 4.46 2.91 12.90
N SER A 15 4.28 1.71 13.47
CA SER A 15 2.97 1.04 13.52
C SER A 15 1.92 1.86 14.28
N LEU A 16 2.31 2.52 15.38
CA LEU A 16 1.43 3.42 16.12
C LEU A 16 1.04 4.64 15.28
N ILE A 17 1.99 5.25 14.58
CA ILE A 17 1.72 6.39 13.68
C ILE A 17 0.76 6.00 12.58
N GLU A 18 0.98 4.87 11.91
CA GLU A 18 0.09 4.36 10.85
C GLU A 18 -1.32 4.10 11.38
N ARG A 19 -1.44 3.57 12.60
CA ARG A 19 -2.74 3.39 13.26
C ARG A 19 -3.44 4.73 13.50
N GLU A 20 -2.75 5.74 14.01
CA GLU A 20 -3.33 7.08 14.24
C GLU A 20 -3.71 7.76 12.91
N TYR A 21 -2.88 7.63 11.88
CA TYR A 21 -3.25 8.09 10.53
C TYR A 21 -4.52 7.42 10.01
N GLY A 22 -4.71 6.13 10.30
CA GLY A 22 -5.93 5.40 9.94
C GLY A 22 -7.21 6.06 10.43
N LYS A 23 -7.19 6.75 11.57
CA LYS A 23 -8.35 7.48 12.11
C LYS A 23 -8.74 8.73 11.29
N THR A 24 -7.90 9.14 10.35
CA THR A 24 -8.06 10.32 9.52
C THR A 24 -8.44 9.98 8.07
N SER A 25 -8.26 10.90 7.13
CA SER A 25 -8.39 10.61 5.71
C SER A 25 -7.04 10.20 5.11
N HIS A 26 -7.04 9.26 4.17
CA HIS A 26 -5.82 8.84 3.49
C HIS A 26 -5.14 9.99 2.71
N ALA A 27 -5.91 10.97 2.24
CA ALA A 27 -5.36 12.14 1.60
C ALA A 27 -4.42 12.93 2.54
N LEU A 28 -4.79 13.10 3.82
CA LEU A 28 -3.91 13.70 4.83
C LEU A 28 -2.70 12.82 5.14
N GLN A 29 -2.91 11.53 5.31
CA GLN A 29 -1.84 10.57 5.54
C GLN A 29 -0.79 10.65 4.43
N SER A 30 -1.21 10.68 3.17
CA SER A 30 -0.30 10.70 2.01
C SER A 30 0.54 11.99 1.92
N TRP A 31 0.02 13.13 2.39
CA TRP A 31 0.80 14.37 2.47
C TRP A 31 1.83 14.37 3.60
N ALA A 32 1.53 13.70 4.69
CA ALA A 32 2.43 13.54 5.84
C ALA A 32 3.30 12.26 5.73
N ALA A 33 3.14 11.48 4.66
CA ALA A 33 3.85 10.23 4.47
C ALA A 33 5.35 10.44 4.26
N ARG A 34 6.10 9.47 4.72
CA ARG A 34 7.53 9.32 4.47
C ARG A 34 7.79 8.92 3.02
N PRO A 35 8.99 9.21 2.48
CA PRO A 35 9.46 8.62 1.23
C PRO A 35 9.50 7.09 1.32
N THR A 36 9.43 6.42 0.16
CA THR A 36 9.56 4.98 0.11
C THR A 36 10.96 4.50 0.54
N GLU A 37 11.02 3.42 1.32
CA GLU A 37 12.28 2.78 1.73
C GLU A 37 13.10 2.24 0.56
N LEU A 38 12.51 2.10 -0.64
CA LEU A 38 13.23 1.73 -1.85
C LEU A 38 14.40 2.68 -2.14
N LEU A 39 14.27 3.96 -1.80
CA LEU A 39 15.31 4.97 -1.97
C LEU A 39 16.57 4.73 -1.10
N MET A 40 16.50 3.83 -0.12
CA MET A 40 17.70 3.40 0.61
C MET A 40 18.69 2.62 -0.27
N ALA A 41 18.23 2.07 -1.40
CA ALA A 41 19.09 1.44 -2.41
C ALA A 41 19.84 2.43 -3.31
N CYS A 42 19.62 3.74 -3.15
CA CYS A 42 20.32 4.79 -3.87
C CYS A 42 21.82 4.77 -3.58
N ASP A 43 22.64 4.90 -4.63
CA ASP A 43 24.06 5.22 -4.52
C ASP A 43 24.29 6.66 -4.03
N VAL A 44 25.54 7.11 -3.95
CA VAL A 44 25.91 8.41 -3.40
C VAL A 44 25.28 9.55 -4.21
N GLU A 45 25.35 9.51 -5.54
CA GLU A 45 24.82 10.56 -6.42
C GLU A 45 23.29 10.57 -6.42
N GLN A 46 22.68 9.39 -6.44
CA GLN A 46 21.23 9.23 -6.37
C GLN A 46 20.67 9.72 -5.02
N ARG A 47 21.41 9.53 -3.91
CA ARG A 47 21.00 10.06 -2.59
C ARG A 47 20.88 11.57 -2.59
N GLU A 48 21.86 12.27 -3.18
CA GLU A 48 21.82 13.72 -3.30
C GLU A 48 20.67 14.20 -4.19
N LYS A 49 20.42 13.50 -5.29
CA LYS A 49 19.42 13.91 -6.27
C LYS A 49 17.97 13.53 -5.87
N TYR A 50 17.76 12.39 -5.21
CA TYR A 50 16.44 11.82 -4.97
C TYR A 50 16.12 11.60 -3.48
N LEU A 51 16.97 10.87 -2.74
CA LEU A 51 16.66 10.46 -1.37
C LEU A 51 16.60 11.65 -0.40
N PHE A 52 17.65 12.47 -0.33
CA PHE A 52 17.68 13.58 0.61
C PHE A 52 16.61 14.66 0.31
N PRO A 53 16.36 15.06 -0.95
CA PRO A 53 15.24 15.93 -1.26
C PRO A 53 13.86 15.31 -0.93
N ALA A 54 13.69 14.00 -1.13
CA ALA A 54 12.44 13.32 -0.74
C ALA A 54 12.25 13.31 0.78
N VAL A 55 13.31 13.04 1.56
CA VAL A 55 13.26 13.06 3.04
C VAL A 55 12.94 14.47 3.56
N ARG A 56 13.43 15.53 2.91
CA ARG A 56 13.09 16.92 3.26
C ARG A 56 11.70 17.37 2.75
N GLY A 57 11.00 16.51 2.00
CA GLY A 57 9.69 16.82 1.40
C GLY A 57 9.76 17.78 0.21
N GLU A 58 10.92 17.99 -0.35
CA GLU A 58 11.19 18.85 -1.53
C GLU A 58 10.85 18.15 -2.85
N LYS A 59 10.91 16.79 -2.86
CA LYS A 59 10.56 15.95 -4.01
C LYS A 59 9.58 14.85 -3.59
N ARG A 60 8.75 14.44 -4.55
CA ARG A 60 7.78 13.36 -4.40
C ARG A 60 8.02 12.29 -5.45
N GLU A 61 8.08 11.06 -5.01
CA GLU A 61 8.19 9.88 -5.86
C GLU A 61 6.85 9.19 -6.10
N LEU A 62 6.80 8.39 -7.15
CA LEU A 62 5.77 7.38 -7.36
C LEU A 62 6.40 5.98 -7.45
N PHE A 63 5.74 5.00 -6.86
CA PHE A 63 6.05 3.57 -7.02
C PHE A 63 5.28 3.02 -8.23
N ALA A 64 6.00 2.68 -9.31
CA ALA A 64 5.41 2.34 -10.60
C ALA A 64 5.67 0.89 -11.02
N LEU A 65 4.89 -0.04 -10.45
CA LEU A 65 4.97 -1.48 -10.73
C LEU A 65 3.83 -1.96 -11.64
N THR A 66 2.58 -1.65 -11.27
CA THR A 66 1.35 -2.14 -11.91
C THR A 66 1.17 -1.61 -13.33
N GLU A 67 0.65 -2.46 -14.23
CA GLU A 67 0.33 -2.13 -15.62
C GLU A 67 -1.16 -2.40 -15.90
N PRO A 68 -1.72 -1.89 -17.02
CA PRO A 68 -3.12 -2.17 -17.39
C PRO A 68 -3.46 -3.66 -17.43
N ASN A 69 -2.50 -4.52 -17.82
CA ASN A 69 -2.68 -5.97 -17.94
C ASN A 69 -1.83 -6.81 -16.97
N ALA A 70 -1.15 -6.19 -16.01
CA ALA A 70 -0.27 -6.86 -15.05
C ALA A 70 -0.39 -6.23 -13.65
N GLY A 71 -1.32 -6.73 -12.85
CA GLY A 71 -1.51 -6.38 -11.45
C GLY A 71 -1.03 -7.50 -10.53
N SER A 72 -1.91 -8.46 -10.23
CA SER A 72 -1.56 -9.65 -9.42
C SER A 72 -0.48 -10.52 -10.09
N ASP A 73 -0.51 -10.64 -11.41
CA ASP A 73 0.58 -11.24 -12.19
C ASP A 73 1.61 -10.19 -12.58
N VAL A 74 2.49 -9.85 -11.65
CA VAL A 74 3.59 -8.90 -11.89
C VAL A 74 4.52 -9.38 -13.01
N MET A 75 4.69 -10.71 -13.17
CA MET A 75 5.55 -11.28 -14.23
C MET A 75 4.96 -11.12 -15.62
N GLY A 76 3.66 -10.83 -15.73
CA GLY A 76 2.97 -10.48 -16.97
C GLY A 76 3.33 -9.09 -17.52
N MET A 77 4.13 -8.27 -16.79
CA MET A 77 4.50 -6.91 -17.22
C MET A 77 5.06 -6.86 -18.63
N LYS A 78 4.72 -5.81 -19.38
CA LYS A 78 5.20 -5.55 -20.74
C LYS A 78 6.19 -4.37 -20.79
N THR A 79 6.18 -3.49 -19.81
CA THR A 79 7.19 -2.44 -19.69
C THR A 79 8.57 -3.08 -19.64
N ASN A 80 9.44 -2.64 -20.54
CA ASN A 80 10.79 -3.17 -20.70
C ASN A 80 11.81 -2.07 -20.88
N ALA A 81 13.05 -2.35 -20.53
CA ALA A 81 14.18 -1.50 -20.81
C ALA A 81 15.24 -2.33 -21.55
N GLN A 82 15.61 -1.88 -22.74
CA GLN A 82 16.63 -2.51 -23.57
C GLN A 82 17.94 -1.73 -23.46
N GLN A 83 19.03 -2.44 -23.29
CA GLN A 83 20.36 -1.82 -23.23
C GLN A 83 20.77 -1.28 -24.60
N ASP A 84 21.30 -0.04 -24.60
CA ASP A 84 21.84 0.66 -25.78
C ASP A 84 23.18 1.31 -25.39
N GLY A 85 24.28 0.59 -25.57
CA GLY A 85 25.57 0.95 -25.03
C GLY A 85 25.56 0.88 -23.50
N ASP A 86 25.91 2.00 -22.85
CA ASP A 86 25.87 2.14 -21.40
C ASP A 86 24.52 2.62 -20.87
N ASP A 87 23.58 2.95 -21.77
CA ASP A 87 22.26 3.46 -21.47
C ASP A 87 21.18 2.38 -21.59
N TRP A 88 19.97 2.73 -21.14
CA TRP A 88 18.76 1.93 -21.28
C TRP A 88 17.69 2.70 -22.05
N ILE A 89 16.95 2.02 -22.91
CA ILE A 89 15.77 2.56 -23.61
C ILE A 89 14.52 1.94 -23.01
N LEU A 90 13.80 2.74 -22.21
CA LEU A 90 12.59 2.31 -21.51
C LEU A 90 11.36 2.52 -22.38
N ASN A 91 10.54 1.48 -22.51
CA ASN A 91 9.27 1.50 -23.23
C ASN A 91 8.17 0.79 -22.42
N GLY A 92 6.93 1.31 -22.50
CA GLY A 92 5.77 0.69 -21.86
C GLY A 92 4.83 1.67 -21.20
N SER A 93 4.02 1.15 -20.28
CA SER A 93 3.07 1.98 -19.53
C SER A 93 2.81 1.41 -18.14
N LYS A 94 2.51 2.28 -17.18
CA LYS A 94 2.10 1.93 -15.82
C LYS A 94 0.74 2.53 -15.51
N HIS A 95 -0.04 1.84 -14.69
CA HIS A 95 -1.43 2.19 -14.38
C HIS A 95 -1.70 2.07 -12.88
N PHE A 96 -2.69 2.83 -12.38
CA PHE A 96 -3.02 2.91 -10.95
C PHE A 96 -1.84 3.34 -10.08
N ILE A 97 -0.92 4.15 -10.61
CA ILE A 97 0.22 4.66 -9.86
C ILE A 97 -0.28 5.81 -8.98
N SER A 98 -0.10 5.70 -7.68
CA SER A 98 -0.82 6.56 -6.74
C SER A 98 0.08 7.51 -5.97
N GLY A 99 -0.39 8.74 -5.78
CA GLY A 99 0.33 9.76 -5.03
C GLY A 99 -0.56 10.96 -4.66
N PRO A 100 -0.12 11.84 -3.73
CA PRO A 100 -0.90 12.99 -3.29
C PRO A 100 -0.98 14.11 -4.34
N CYS A 101 0.04 14.23 -5.18
CA CYS A 101 0.17 15.28 -6.19
C CYS A 101 0.98 14.76 -7.39
N MET A 102 1.17 15.60 -8.40
CA MET A 102 2.11 15.33 -9.49
C MET A 102 3.50 15.08 -8.90
N PRO A 103 4.16 13.97 -9.28
CA PRO A 103 5.47 13.61 -8.75
C PRO A 103 6.60 14.42 -9.42
N ASP A 104 7.78 14.37 -8.81
CA ASP A 104 9.03 14.86 -9.41
C ASP A 104 9.74 13.75 -10.17
N PHE A 105 9.59 12.50 -9.71
CA PHE A 105 10.15 11.31 -10.37
C PHE A 105 9.32 10.06 -10.06
N ALA A 106 9.59 8.98 -10.80
CA ALA A 106 8.99 7.67 -10.56
C ALA A 106 10.07 6.59 -10.39
N ILE A 107 9.80 5.63 -9.50
CA ILE A 107 10.55 4.38 -9.40
C ILE A 107 9.84 3.37 -10.29
N VAL A 108 10.40 3.11 -11.45
CA VAL A 108 9.76 2.30 -12.51
C VAL A 108 10.38 0.92 -12.58
N PHE A 109 9.56 -0.11 -12.46
CA PHE A 109 9.98 -1.50 -12.62
C PHE A 109 9.78 -1.94 -14.07
N ALA A 110 10.84 -2.38 -14.73
CA ALA A 110 10.83 -2.81 -16.12
C ALA A 110 11.59 -4.12 -16.32
N ALA A 111 11.13 -4.94 -17.28
CA ALA A 111 11.83 -6.15 -17.69
C ALA A 111 13.10 -5.76 -18.46
N THR A 112 14.26 -6.28 -18.03
CA THR A 112 15.58 -6.05 -18.66
C THR A 112 16.17 -7.30 -19.28
N GLY A 113 15.40 -8.37 -19.35
CA GLY A 113 15.81 -9.65 -19.93
C GLY A 113 15.10 -10.84 -19.32
N MET A 114 15.68 -12.01 -19.53
CA MET A 114 15.18 -13.28 -18.99
C MET A 114 16.28 -13.97 -18.19
N ASN A 115 15.92 -14.61 -17.10
CA ASN A 115 16.75 -15.52 -16.34
C ASN A 115 16.24 -16.93 -16.51
N GLU A 116 17.12 -17.90 -16.79
CA GLU A 116 16.77 -19.30 -16.72
C GLU A 116 16.67 -19.75 -15.26
N THR A 117 15.57 -20.41 -14.94
CA THR A 117 15.36 -20.96 -13.59
C THR A 117 14.94 -22.43 -13.68
N SER A 118 15.03 -23.17 -12.59
CA SER A 118 14.59 -24.56 -12.50
C SER A 118 13.10 -24.77 -12.85
N ARG A 119 12.31 -23.68 -12.91
CA ARG A 119 10.89 -23.68 -13.27
C ARG A 119 10.63 -23.06 -14.64
N GLY A 120 11.65 -22.88 -15.46
CA GLY A 120 11.62 -22.24 -16.78
C GLY A 120 12.06 -20.77 -16.76
N PRO A 121 12.01 -20.11 -17.94
CA PRO A 121 12.46 -18.73 -18.09
C PRO A 121 11.58 -17.77 -17.29
N ARG A 122 12.22 -16.83 -16.58
CA ARG A 122 11.56 -15.80 -15.77
C ARG A 122 12.11 -14.42 -16.12
N LYS A 123 11.24 -13.42 -16.23
CA LYS A 123 11.69 -12.04 -16.48
C LYS A 123 12.67 -11.56 -15.42
N ARG A 124 13.78 -10.99 -15.87
CA ARG A 124 14.69 -10.21 -15.07
C ARG A 124 14.14 -8.79 -14.99
N VAL A 125 13.90 -8.28 -13.80
CA VAL A 125 13.27 -6.98 -13.59
C VAL A 125 14.23 -6.06 -12.86
N THR A 126 14.39 -4.84 -13.39
CA THR A 126 15.22 -3.79 -12.83
C THR A 126 14.35 -2.61 -12.40
N ALA A 127 14.73 -1.91 -11.34
CA ALA A 127 14.11 -0.66 -10.91
C ALA A 127 14.90 0.53 -11.45
N PHE A 128 14.20 1.54 -11.96
CA PHE A 128 14.78 2.75 -12.54
C PHE A 128 14.20 4.00 -11.87
N LEU A 129 15.05 5.01 -11.64
CA LEU A 129 14.67 6.37 -11.25
C LEU A 129 14.43 7.20 -12.51
N VAL A 130 13.19 7.58 -12.76
CA VAL A 130 12.80 8.31 -14.00
C VAL A 130 12.23 9.67 -13.62
N ASP A 131 12.94 10.74 -13.97
CA ASP A 131 12.50 12.12 -13.70
C ASP A 131 11.28 12.48 -14.55
N VAL A 132 10.30 13.14 -13.94
CA VAL A 132 9.18 13.75 -14.68
C VAL A 132 9.72 14.86 -15.57
N GLY A 133 9.31 14.86 -16.84
CA GLY A 133 9.85 15.76 -17.87
C GLY A 133 11.00 15.15 -18.69
N ALA A 134 11.47 13.94 -18.40
CA ALA A 134 12.37 13.21 -19.30
C ALA A 134 11.70 13.03 -20.67
N LYS A 135 12.48 13.21 -21.74
CA LYS A 135 11.97 13.09 -23.12
C LYS A 135 11.39 11.70 -23.34
N GLY A 136 10.15 11.64 -23.81
CA GLY A 136 9.41 10.38 -24.04
C GLY A 136 8.66 9.89 -22.82
N PHE A 137 8.77 10.54 -21.65
CA PHE A 137 7.97 10.20 -20.46
C PHE A 137 6.77 11.14 -20.34
N ASP A 138 5.57 10.57 -20.43
CA ASP A 138 4.31 11.24 -20.17
C ASP A 138 3.71 10.70 -18.85
N CYS A 139 3.50 11.62 -17.90
CA CYS A 139 2.88 11.35 -16.59
C CYS A 139 1.64 12.22 -16.47
N ARG A 140 0.46 11.60 -16.41
CA ARG A 140 -0.82 12.32 -16.33
C ARG A 140 -1.72 11.74 -15.26
N GLU A 141 -2.59 12.59 -14.72
CA GLU A 141 -3.63 12.15 -13.79
C GLU A 141 -4.59 11.20 -14.53
N GLY A 142 -4.77 10.02 -13.97
CA GLY A 142 -5.64 8.98 -14.50
C GLY A 142 -7.08 9.07 -13.98
N THR A 143 -7.78 7.95 -14.03
CA THR A 143 -9.18 7.87 -13.60
C THR A 143 -9.35 8.08 -12.09
N LYS A 144 -10.44 8.75 -11.69
CA LYS A 144 -10.76 8.99 -10.29
C LYS A 144 -11.18 7.69 -9.59
N CYS A 145 -10.57 7.41 -8.44
CA CYS A 145 -10.97 6.30 -7.60
C CYS A 145 -12.21 6.66 -6.76
N VAL A 146 -13.08 5.68 -6.50
CA VAL A 146 -14.22 5.83 -5.58
C VAL A 146 -13.76 5.99 -4.13
N SER A 147 -12.64 5.31 -3.78
CA SER A 147 -11.97 5.37 -2.47
C SER A 147 -10.89 6.45 -2.47
N TYR A 148 -10.45 6.84 -1.28
CA TYR A 148 -9.31 7.74 -1.09
C TYR A 148 -9.41 9.04 -1.91
N ARG A 149 -10.57 9.69 -1.91
CA ARG A 149 -10.77 10.98 -2.56
C ARG A 149 -9.73 12.00 -2.05
N GLY A 150 -9.03 12.67 -2.98
CA GLY A 150 -7.92 13.55 -2.66
C GLY A 150 -6.53 12.88 -2.75
N TYR A 151 -6.48 11.56 -2.91
CA TYR A 151 -5.29 10.81 -3.32
C TYR A 151 -5.46 10.46 -4.80
N LYS A 152 -4.48 10.80 -5.62
CA LYS A 152 -4.60 10.71 -7.07
C LYS A 152 -4.06 9.39 -7.61
N THR A 153 -4.60 8.95 -8.74
CA THR A 153 -3.99 7.89 -9.56
C THR A 153 -3.39 8.51 -10.81
N PHE A 154 -2.26 7.97 -11.25
CA PHE A 154 -1.54 8.41 -12.43
C PHE A 154 -1.41 7.28 -13.44
N GLU A 155 -1.38 7.66 -14.70
CA GLU A 155 -0.98 6.83 -15.83
C GLU A 155 0.38 7.32 -16.32
N LEU A 156 1.32 6.39 -16.45
CA LEU A 156 2.67 6.66 -16.91
C LEU A 156 2.88 5.99 -18.26
N HIS A 157 3.36 6.75 -19.25
CA HIS A 157 3.67 6.23 -20.57
C HIS A 157 5.13 6.54 -20.92
N PHE A 158 5.83 5.52 -21.42
CA PHE A 158 7.23 5.59 -21.78
C PHE A 158 7.38 5.26 -23.27
N ASP A 159 7.88 6.19 -24.03
CA ASP A 159 8.18 6.05 -25.48
C ASP A 159 9.65 6.39 -25.71
N ASN A 160 10.49 5.35 -25.82
CA ASN A 160 11.92 5.47 -26.03
C ASN A 160 12.61 6.42 -25.05
N VAL A 161 12.25 6.31 -23.75
CA VAL A 161 12.89 7.12 -22.70
C VAL A 161 14.30 6.61 -22.47
N ARG A 162 15.29 7.46 -22.75
CA ARG A 162 16.70 7.16 -22.53
C ARG A 162 17.07 7.39 -21.06
N LEU A 163 17.61 6.37 -20.45
CA LEU A 163 18.03 6.34 -19.04
C LEU A 163 19.52 5.95 -19.00
N GLY A 164 20.34 6.75 -18.37
CA GLY A 164 21.75 6.39 -18.12
C GLY A 164 21.90 5.29 -17.06
N ALA A 165 23.08 4.69 -17.00
CA ALA A 165 23.40 3.68 -15.98
C ALA A 165 23.16 4.19 -14.54
N CYS A 166 23.40 5.48 -14.30
CA CYS A 166 23.18 6.15 -13.01
C CYS A 166 21.68 6.24 -12.59
N GLN A 167 20.75 5.84 -13.46
CA GLN A 167 19.30 5.81 -13.14
C GLN A 167 18.82 4.42 -12.71
N VAL A 168 19.66 3.40 -12.72
CA VAL A 168 19.36 2.08 -12.14
C VAL A 168 19.34 2.21 -10.61
N LEU A 169 18.20 1.90 -9.99
CA LEU A 169 18.08 1.89 -8.54
C LEU A 169 18.48 0.52 -7.97
N GLY A 170 19.53 0.50 -7.17
CA GLY A 170 20.13 -0.73 -6.64
C GLY A 170 20.85 -1.52 -7.73
N GLU A 171 20.62 -2.83 -7.81
CA GLU A 171 21.29 -3.71 -8.75
C GLU A 171 20.40 -4.08 -9.94
N GLU A 172 21.01 -4.18 -11.13
CA GLU A 172 20.33 -4.69 -12.32
C GLU A 172 19.76 -6.09 -12.06
N GLY A 173 18.49 -6.28 -12.45
CA GLY A 173 17.79 -7.57 -12.31
C GLY A 173 17.29 -7.88 -10.90
N LYS A 174 17.54 -7.00 -9.90
CA LYS A 174 17.12 -7.16 -8.51
C LYS A 174 15.90 -6.33 -8.13
N GLY A 175 15.23 -5.71 -9.10
CA GLY A 175 14.09 -4.83 -8.85
C GLY A 175 12.95 -5.51 -8.08
N LEU A 176 12.60 -6.77 -8.39
CA LEU A 176 11.55 -7.47 -7.65
C LEU A 176 11.95 -7.80 -6.20
N GLU A 177 13.21 -8.14 -5.94
CA GLU A 177 13.69 -8.38 -4.57
C GLU A 177 13.59 -7.09 -3.74
N LEU A 178 13.89 -5.95 -4.37
CA LEU A 178 13.73 -4.64 -3.76
C LEU A 178 12.26 -4.33 -3.46
N SER A 179 11.37 -4.55 -4.44
CA SER A 179 9.92 -4.39 -4.30
C SER A 179 9.34 -5.28 -3.21
N ASP A 180 9.74 -6.55 -3.14
CA ASP A 180 9.22 -7.53 -2.18
C ASP A 180 9.55 -7.15 -0.74
N LYS A 181 10.76 -6.62 -0.48
CA LYS A 181 11.15 -6.10 0.84
C LYS A 181 10.22 -4.97 1.29
N TRP A 182 9.96 -4.02 0.41
CA TRP A 182 9.08 -2.90 0.70
C TRP A 182 7.63 -3.34 0.91
N LEU A 183 7.09 -4.20 0.02
CA LEU A 183 5.73 -4.72 0.15
C LEU A 183 5.53 -5.57 1.42
N GLY A 184 6.56 -6.30 1.86
CA GLY A 184 6.52 -7.09 3.10
C GLY A 184 6.23 -6.21 4.31
N MET A 185 6.98 -5.13 4.48
CA MET A 185 6.77 -4.15 5.55
C MET A 185 5.47 -3.36 5.35
N GLY A 186 5.16 -2.95 4.12
CA GLY A 186 3.94 -2.23 3.76
C GLY A 186 2.66 -2.94 4.22
N ARG A 187 2.62 -4.27 4.21
CA ARG A 187 1.46 -5.05 4.68
C ARG A 187 1.20 -4.90 6.17
N ILE A 188 2.24 -4.71 7.00
CA ILE A 188 2.07 -4.40 8.44
C ILE A 188 1.46 -3.01 8.58
N TRP A 189 1.94 -2.03 7.81
CA TRP A 189 1.42 -0.66 7.84
C TRP A 189 -0.05 -0.62 7.43
N VAL A 190 -0.43 -1.34 6.36
CA VAL A 190 -1.84 -1.51 5.96
C VAL A 190 -2.65 -2.12 7.10
N GLY A 191 -2.15 -3.15 7.78
CA GLY A 191 -2.80 -3.75 8.94
C GLY A 191 -3.04 -2.76 10.07
N ALA A 192 -2.01 -2.00 10.44
CA ALA A 192 -2.10 -0.97 11.48
C ALA A 192 -3.09 0.15 11.11
N THR A 193 -3.02 0.65 9.86
CA THR A 193 -3.95 1.65 9.33
C THR A 193 -5.40 1.14 9.34
N CYS A 194 -5.64 -0.12 8.96
CA CYS A 194 -6.96 -0.75 9.03
C CYS A 194 -7.49 -0.82 10.46
N CYS A 195 -6.64 -1.13 11.44
CA CYS A 195 -7.02 -1.12 12.86
C CYS A 195 -7.43 0.28 13.33
N GLY A 196 -6.68 1.32 12.95
CA GLY A 196 -7.03 2.71 13.27
C GLY A 196 -8.35 3.16 12.65
N LYS A 197 -8.58 2.83 11.38
CA LYS A 197 -9.87 3.09 10.69
C LYS A 197 -11.01 2.39 11.41
N ALA A 198 -10.86 1.10 11.71
CA ALA A 198 -11.88 0.30 12.39
C ALA A 198 -12.20 0.83 13.80
N GLU A 199 -11.18 1.24 14.56
CA GLU A 199 -11.35 1.89 15.87
C GLU A 199 -12.21 3.15 15.74
N ARG A 200 -11.86 4.05 14.82
CA ARG A 200 -12.62 5.30 14.62
C ARG A 200 -14.05 5.06 14.16
N ILE A 201 -14.27 4.08 13.29
CA ILE A 201 -15.61 3.68 12.82
C ILE A 201 -16.45 3.17 14.00
N LEU A 202 -15.88 2.29 14.84
CA LEU A 202 -16.60 1.73 15.99
C LEU A 202 -16.93 2.79 17.04
N GLU A 203 -16.02 3.74 17.31
CA GLU A 203 -16.30 4.90 18.17
C GLU A 203 -17.54 5.65 17.67
N MET A 204 -17.52 6.11 16.41
CA MET A 204 -18.63 6.87 15.81
C MET A 204 -19.93 6.05 15.79
N ALA A 205 -19.86 4.77 15.41
CA ALA A 205 -21.05 3.91 15.37
C ALA A 205 -21.64 3.68 16.76
N THR A 206 -20.80 3.57 17.79
CA THR A 206 -21.24 3.41 19.19
C THR A 206 -21.90 4.68 19.70
N GLU A 207 -21.31 5.85 19.47
CA GLU A 207 -21.91 7.16 19.84
C GLU A 207 -23.27 7.35 19.16
N TRP A 208 -23.36 7.03 17.87
CA TRP A 208 -24.61 7.10 17.13
C TRP A 208 -25.64 6.12 17.70
N ALA A 209 -25.28 4.87 17.93
CA ALA A 209 -26.19 3.85 18.46
C ALA A 209 -26.70 4.18 19.86
N ALA A 210 -25.90 4.85 20.69
CA ALA A 210 -26.27 5.30 22.02
C ALA A 210 -27.21 6.53 22.02
N SER A 211 -27.05 7.42 21.05
CA SER A 211 -27.83 8.68 21.00
C SER A 211 -29.07 8.60 20.13
N ARG A 212 -29.02 7.89 18.99
CA ARG A 212 -30.15 7.76 18.05
C ARG A 212 -31.26 6.91 18.65
N LYS A 213 -32.47 7.46 18.71
CA LYS A 213 -33.65 6.75 19.24
C LYS A 213 -34.58 6.31 18.13
N GLN A 214 -35.11 5.09 18.22
CA GLN A 214 -36.23 4.57 17.48
C GLN A 214 -37.07 3.71 18.42
N PHE A 215 -38.37 3.65 18.18
CA PHE A 215 -39.30 2.94 19.07
C PHE A 215 -39.14 3.33 20.55
N GLY A 216 -38.89 4.63 20.80
CA GLY A 216 -38.78 5.21 22.14
C GLY A 216 -37.47 4.98 22.89
N LYS A 217 -36.49 4.28 22.35
CA LYS A 217 -35.21 3.94 23.03
C LYS A 217 -34.01 4.03 22.09
N PRO A 218 -32.77 4.12 22.62
CA PRO A 218 -31.55 4.11 21.82
C PRO A 218 -31.47 2.85 20.95
N ILE A 219 -31.03 3.01 19.69
CA ILE A 219 -30.95 1.86 18.77
C ILE A 219 -29.92 0.81 19.19
N GLY A 220 -28.88 1.20 19.93
CA GLY A 220 -27.88 0.29 20.48
C GLY A 220 -28.43 -0.75 21.48
N THR A 221 -29.65 -0.50 22.04
CA THR A 221 -30.33 -1.43 22.94
C THR A 221 -31.03 -2.59 22.21
N PHE A 222 -31.17 -2.50 20.88
CA PHE A 222 -31.67 -3.62 20.08
C PHE A 222 -30.52 -4.61 19.81
N GLN A 223 -30.76 -5.91 20.09
CA GLN A 223 -29.72 -6.95 19.99
C GLN A 223 -29.02 -6.96 18.62
N ALA A 224 -29.78 -6.84 17.52
CA ALA A 224 -29.21 -6.83 16.17
C ALA A 224 -28.18 -5.70 15.95
N THR A 225 -28.40 -4.53 16.56
CA THR A 225 -27.45 -3.40 16.51
C THR A 225 -26.31 -3.61 17.49
N GLY A 226 -26.62 -3.99 18.74
CA GLY A 226 -25.62 -4.22 19.77
C GLY A 226 -24.64 -5.34 19.40
N PHE A 227 -25.10 -6.41 18.76
CA PHE A 227 -24.23 -7.53 18.33
C PHE A 227 -23.26 -7.12 17.23
N ARG A 228 -23.65 -6.24 16.29
CA ARG A 228 -22.72 -5.70 15.29
C ARG A 228 -21.56 -4.94 15.96
N LEU A 229 -21.85 -4.14 16.99
CA LEU A 229 -20.80 -3.43 17.73
C LEU A 229 -19.91 -4.40 18.52
N ALA A 230 -20.49 -5.42 19.16
CA ALA A 230 -19.74 -6.43 19.88
C ALA A 230 -18.83 -7.26 18.97
N ASP A 231 -19.35 -7.74 17.84
CA ASP A 231 -18.58 -8.48 16.84
C ASP A 231 -17.44 -7.63 16.27
N GLY A 232 -17.70 -6.33 15.98
CA GLY A 232 -16.69 -5.39 15.54
C GLY A 232 -15.58 -5.21 16.57
N ALA A 233 -15.92 -5.06 17.86
CA ALA A 233 -14.95 -4.92 18.94
C ALA A 233 -14.08 -6.19 19.11
N ILE A 234 -14.68 -7.39 19.01
CA ILE A 234 -13.97 -8.67 19.05
C ILE A 234 -12.96 -8.76 17.88
N GLN A 235 -13.41 -8.49 16.66
CA GLN A 235 -12.59 -8.56 15.47
C GLN A 235 -11.44 -7.54 15.52
N LEU A 236 -11.70 -6.31 15.94
CA LEU A 236 -10.67 -5.28 16.11
C LEU A 236 -9.64 -5.69 17.16
N ARG A 237 -10.07 -6.30 18.27
CA ARG A 237 -9.15 -6.81 19.29
C ARG A 237 -8.21 -7.87 18.72
N ALA A 238 -8.75 -8.83 17.96
CA ALA A 238 -7.94 -9.85 17.29
C ALA A 238 -6.94 -9.24 16.30
N ALA A 239 -7.40 -8.28 15.46
CA ALA A 239 -6.55 -7.59 14.49
C ALA A 239 -5.39 -6.85 15.18
N ASN A 240 -5.66 -6.12 16.26
CA ASN A 240 -4.63 -5.43 17.04
C ASN A 240 -3.56 -6.39 17.58
N LEU A 241 -3.97 -7.56 18.10
CA LEU A 241 -3.02 -8.56 18.60
C LEU A 241 -2.17 -9.15 17.48
N MET A 242 -2.75 -9.39 16.30
CA MET A 242 -1.98 -9.85 15.12
C MET A 242 -0.93 -8.82 14.68
N VAL A 243 -1.31 -7.53 14.62
CA VAL A 243 -0.36 -6.46 14.27
C VAL A 243 0.75 -6.36 15.33
N GLN A 244 0.41 -6.44 16.61
CA GLN A 244 1.37 -6.42 17.70
C GLN A 244 2.37 -7.60 17.62
N ASP A 245 1.89 -8.81 17.41
CA ASP A 245 2.75 -9.99 17.23
C ASP A 245 3.71 -9.82 16.06
N ALA A 246 3.21 -9.33 14.91
CA ALA A 246 4.06 -9.08 13.75
C ALA A 246 5.15 -8.03 14.01
N VAL A 247 4.82 -6.95 14.69
CA VAL A 247 5.79 -5.93 15.08
C VAL A 247 6.89 -6.55 15.97
N GLU A 248 6.52 -7.37 16.96
CA GLU A 248 7.50 -8.05 17.82
C GLU A 248 8.34 -9.09 17.05
N ARG A 249 7.74 -9.82 16.11
CA ARG A 249 8.45 -10.76 15.22
C ARG A 249 9.42 -10.03 14.29
N ALA A 250 9.00 -8.88 13.75
CA ALA A 250 9.85 -8.05 12.89
C ALA A 250 11.05 -7.46 13.66
N LYS A 251 10.84 -6.98 14.89
CA LYS A 251 11.94 -6.54 15.78
C LYS A 251 12.98 -7.64 16.03
N LYS A 252 12.53 -8.89 16.12
CA LYS A 252 13.39 -10.06 16.33
C LYS A 252 14.00 -10.60 15.03
N GLY A 253 13.66 -10.04 13.86
CA GLY A 253 14.13 -10.53 12.56
C GLY A 253 13.59 -11.90 12.16
N ILE A 254 12.46 -12.36 12.75
CA ILE A 254 11.86 -13.67 12.49
C ILE A 254 10.51 -13.60 11.76
N MET A 255 10.10 -12.40 11.36
CA MET A 255 8.89 -12.23 10.54
C MET A 255 9.11 -12.77 9.13
N ASN A 256 8.10 -13.41 8.57
CA ASN A 256 8.10 -13.93 7.21
C ASN A 256 6.93 -13.38 6.39
N ASP A 257 6.95 -13.64 5.07
CA ASP A 257 5.92 -13.15 4.13
C ASP A 257 4.50 -13.63 4.48
N SER A 258 4.39 -14.85 5.04
CA SER A 258 3.09 -15.40 5.45
C SER A 258 2.50 -14.63 6.62
N ASP A 259 3.32 -14.21 7.59
CA ASP A 259 2.88 -13.40 8.73
C ASP A 259 2.31 -12.07 8.23
N ALA A 260 3.03 -11.38 7.35
CA ALA A 260 2.59 -10.12 6.75
C ALA A 260 1.29 -10.29 5.93
N ALA A 261 1.20 -11.40 5.17
CA ALA A 261 0.02 -11.70 4.38
C ALA A 261 -1.22 -11.99 5.24
N MET A 262 -1.07 -12.72 6.35
CA MET A 262 -2.16 -12.99 7.30
C MET A 262 -2.73 -11.71 7.88
N ILE A 263 -1.87 -10.78 8.30
CA ILE A 263 -2.29 -9.48 8.84
C ILE A 263 -3.06 -8.68 7.80
N LYS A 264 -2.51 -8.59 6.60
CA LYS A 264 -3.12 -7.80 5.51
C LYS A 264 -4.51 -8.32 5.16
N VAL A 265 -4.69 -9.63 5.03
CA VAL A 265 -6.00 -10.24 4.76
C VAL A 265 -6.95 -9.98 5.92
N PHE A 266 -6.55 -10.37 7.13
CA PHE A 266 -7.45 -10.30 8.28
C PHE A 266 -7.89 -8.87 8.57
N CYS A 267 -6.94 -7.92 8.66
CA CYS A 267 -7.24 -6.53 9.01
C CYS A 267 -8.07 -5.82 7.93
N SER A 268 -7.80 -6.05 6.64
CA SER A 268 -8.54 -5.41 5.57
C SER A 268 -9.97 -5.96 5.41
N GLU A 269 -10.18 -7.26 5.62
CA GLU A 269 -11.51 -7.87 5.57
C GLU A 269 -12.34 -7.52 6.81
N MET A 270 -11.73 -7.52 8.00
CA MET A 270 -12.32 -7.03 9.25
C MET A 270 -12.79 -5.58 9.11
N LEU A 271 -11.94 -4.70 8.59
CA LEU A 271 -12.29 -3.30 8.36
C LEU A 271 -13.49 -3.17 7.42
N GLY A 272 -13.52 -3.93 6.32
CA GLY A 272 -14.64 -3.92 5.38
C GLY A 272 -15.97 -4.29 6.05
N LYS A 273 -15.96 -5.31 6.91
CA LYS A 273 -17.14 -5.72 7.67
C LYS A 273 -17.60 -4.67 8.67
N ILE A 274 -16.67 -4.13 9.46
CA ILE A 274 -16.98 -3.10 10.47
C ILE A 274 -17.53 -1.84 9.78
N ALA A 275 -16.96 -1.44 8.66
CA ALA A 275 -17.40 -0.25 7.92
C ALA A 275 -18.82 -0.43 7.35
N ASP A 276 -19.15 -1.61 6.81
CA ASP A 276 -20.47 -1.94 6.30
C ASP A 276 -21.51 -1.99 7.43
N ASP A 277 -21.19 -2.64 8.54
CA ASP A 277 -22.04 -2.68 9.73
C ASP A 277 -22.30 -1.27 10.30
N ALA A 278 -21.32 -0.38 10.27
CA ALA A 278 -21.46 0.97 10.73
C ALA A 278 -22.40 1.78 9.84
N VAL A 279 -22.29 1.68 8.50
CA VAL A 279 -23.25 2.30 7.58
C VAL A 279 -24.66 1.80 7.88
N GLN A 280 -24.84 0.51 8.13
CA GLN A 280 -26.13 -0.09 8.49
C GLN A 280 -26.67 0.46 9.82
N ILE A 281 -25.82 0.68 10.83
CA ILE A 281 -26.17 1.26 12.14
C ILE A 281 -26.62 2.71 11.98
N TYR A 282 -25.95 3.49 11.12
CA TYR A 282 -26.32 4.87 10.81
C TYR A 282 -27.61 4.98 10.00
N GLY A 283 -28.01 3.90 9.30
CA GLY A 283 -29.16 3.89 8.40
C GLY A 283 -28.94 4.89 7.24
N GLY A 284 -29.99 5.58 6.80
CA GLY A 284 -29.90 6.55 5.70
C GLY A 284 -28.83 7.62 5.88
N MET A 285 -28.57 8.04 7.12
CA MET A 285 -27.48 8.99 7.42
C MET A 285 -26.09 8.44 7.12
N GLY A 286 -25.90 7.14 7.18
CA GLY A 286 -24.64 6.49 6.85
C GLY A 286 -24.20 6.62 5.38
N LEU A 287 -25.11 7.03 4.50
CA LEU A 287 -24.88 7.24 3.06
C LEU A 287 -24.68 8.71 2.68
N MET A 288 -24.89 9.64 3.63
CA MET A 288 -24.79 11.07 3.37
C MET A 288 -23.33 11.53 3.39
N GLU A 289 -22.94 12.34 2.40
CA GLU A 289 -21.55 12.80 2.22
C GLU A 289 -21.04 13.69 3.35
N GLU A 290 -21.92 14.35 4.08
CA GLU A 290 -21.63 15.21 5.23
C GLU A 290 -21.08 14.42 6.42
N LEU A 291 -21.37 13.12 6.51
CA LEU A 291 -20.86 12.27 7.58
C LEU A 291 -19.66 11.42 7.11
N PRO A 292 -18.65 11.28 7.96
CA PRO A 292 -17.43 10.59 7.58
C PRO A 292 -17.61 9.07 7.38
N ILE A 293 -18.71 8.48 7.88
CA ILE A 293 -18.88 7.03 7.90
C ILE A 293 -18.89 6.42 6.49
N GLN A 294 -19.57 7.06 5.52
CA GLN A 294 -19.60 6.60 4.13
C GLN A 294 -18.20 6.69 3.46
N ARG A 295 -17.36 7.65 3.89
CA ARG A 295 -15.98 7.75 3.40
C ARG A 295 -15.18 6.54 3.84
N PHE A 296 -15.20 6.20 5.13
CA PHE A 296 -14.52 5.02 5.65
C PHE A 296 -15.00 3.73 4.98
N TRP A 297 -16.30 3.61 4.71
CA TRP A 297 -16.87 2.47 4.00
C TRP A 297 -16.31 2.35 2.57
N ARG A 298 -16.29 3.44 1.80
CA ARG A 298 -15.69 3.45 0.47
C ARG A 298 -14.19 3.15 0.53
N ASP A 299 -13.47 3.75 1.46
CA ASP A 299 -12.02 3.59 1.62
C ASP A 299 -11.64 2.18 2.03
N SER A 300 -12.45 1.51 2.87
CA SER A 300 -12.23 0.14 3.30
C SER A 300 -12.18 -0.87 2.14
N ARG A 301 -12.87 -0.56 1.04
CA ARG A 301 -12.93 -1.47 -0.11
C ARG A 301 -11.59 -1.59 -0.85
N LEU A 302 -10.81 -0.52 -0.89
CA LEU A 302 -9.50 -0.50 -1.54
C LEU A 302 -8.48 -1.36 -0.79
N GLU A 303 -8.57 -1.42 0.54
CA GLU A 303 -7.62 -2.14 1.40
C GLU A 303 -7.49 -3.63 1.04
N ARG A 304 -8.52 -4.22 0.47
CA ARG A 304 -8.53 -5.62 0.03
C ARG A 304 -7.93 -5.84 -1.36
N ILE A 305 -7.56 -4.76 -2.08
CA ILE A 305 -7.11 -4.80 -3.48
C ILE A 305 -5.63 -4.42 -3.60
N TRP A 306 -5.24 -3.26 -3.11
CA TRP A 306 -3.90 -2.75 -3.26
C TRP A 306 -2.86 -3.55 -2.45
N ASP A 307 -1.57 -3.36 -2.72
CA ASP A 307 -0.44 -4.05 -2.07
C ASP A 307 -0.57 -5.58 -2.08
N GLY A 308 -1.19 -6.09 -3.14
CA GLY A 308 -1.55 -7.49 -3.32
C GLY A 308 -2.94 -7.81 -2.78
N THR A 309 -3.81 -8.31 -3.66
CA THR A 309 -5.21 -8.62 -3.33
C THR A 309 -5.33 -9.66 -2.21
N SER A 310 -6.50 -9.73 -1.57
CA SER A 310 -6.82 -10.77 -0.57
C SER A 310 -6.52 -12.19 -1.08
N GLU A 311 -6.72 -12.42 -2.37
CA GLU A 311 -6.44 -13.71 -3.04
C GLU A 311 -4.93 -13.98 -3.13
N ILE A 312 -4.14 -12.96 -3.52
CA ILE A 312 -2.66 -13.06 -3.57
C ILE A 312 -2.09 -13.30 -2.16
N GLN A 313 -2.62 -12.63 -1.15
CA GLN A 313 -2.19 -12.89 0.24
C GLN A 313 -2.49 -14.34 0.66
N ARG A 314 -3.69 -14.85 0.35
CA ARG A 314 -4.03 -16.25 0.61
C ARG A 314 -3.13 -17.23 -0.16
N HIS A 315 -2.75 -16.89 -1.39
CA HIS A 315 -1.78 -17.68 -2.15
C HIS A 315 -0.41 -17.73 -1.46
N ILE A 316 0.09 -16.59 -0.93
CA ILE A 316 1.33 -16.54 -0.16
C ILE A 316 1.24 -17.44 1.08
N ILE A 317 0.15 -17.33 1.84
CA ILE A 317 -0.08 -18.14 3.04
C ILE A 317 -0.10 -19.63 2.68
N THR A 318 -0.89 -20.02 1.67
CA THR A 318 -1.00 -21.42 1.23
C THR A 318 0.34 -21.99 0.81
N ARG A 319 1.14 -21.23 0.04
CA ARG A 319 2.50 -21.65 -0.33
C ARG A 319 3.39 -21.86 0.88
N SER A 320 3.30 -20.98 1.88
CA SER A 320 4.08 -21.11 3.11
C SER A 320 3.74 -22.37 3.90
N ILE A 321 2.46 -22.75 3.91
CA ILE A 321 1.98 -23.96 4.60
C ILE A 321 2.37 -25.24 3.84
N LEU A 322 2.26 -25.25 2.52
CA LEU A 322 2.46 -26.46 1.70
C LEU A 322 3.92 -26.73 1.32
N ARG A 323 4.72 -25.66 1.16
CA ARG A 323 6.14 -25.80 0.74
C ARG A 323 6.96 -26.75 1.61
N PRO A 324 6.86 -26.79 2.95
CA PRO A 324 7.57 -27.75 3.78
C PRO A 324 7.17 -29.22 3.51
N LEU A 325 6.00 -29.43 2.89
CA LEU A 325 5.47 -30.76 2.54
C LEU A 325 5.79 -31.15 1.10
N GLY A 326 6.57 -30.32 0.37
CA GLY A 326 6.99 -30.61 -1.00
C GLY A 326 5.97 -30.27 -2.09
N ALA A 327 4.94 -29.48 -1.77
CA ALA A 327 3.89 -29.06 -2.71
C ALA A 327 4.00 -27.58 -3.12
#